data_838614d72b7f7368ad598e151b1e28dc
#
_entry.id   838614d72b7f7368ad598e151b1e28dc
#
_cell.length_a   1.000
_cell.length_b   1.000
_cell.length_c   1.000
_cell.angle_alpha   90.00
_cell.angle_beta   90.00
_cell.angle_gamma   90.00
#
_symmetry.space_group_name_H-M   'P 1'
#
loop_
_entity.id
_entity.type
_entity.pdbx_description
1 polymer ?
#
loop_
_entity_poly.entity_id
_entity_poly.type
_entity_poly.pdbx_seq_one_letter_code
_entity_poly.pdbx_strand_id
1 'polypeptide(L)'
;MFLAGGIGITPLLSIARQAHHDRLPHQLYLFYSNRRPEGAPFLDTLQSLEKTNPNFHLISSMTEMTKSKREWKGEVVPIGREMLSRHLTTLQGPIYYSAGPPAMVAGMKEMLVGAGVDEDDIRTEDFAGY
;
A
#
# COMPACT_ATOMS: atom_id res chain seq x y z
N MET A 1 -4.59 7.44 0.26
CA MET A 1 -4.21 6.18 -0.39
C MET A 1 -2.72 5.97 -0.24
N PHE A 2 -2.33 4.85 0.34
CA PHE A 2 -0.92 4.52 0.55
C PHE A 2 -0.54 3.34 -0.34
N LEU A 3 0.59 3.47 -1.04
CA LEU A 3 1.15 2.41 -1.89
C LEU A 3 2.56 2.12 -1.38
N ALA A 4 2.77 0.94 -0.80
CA ALA A 4 4.03 0.60 -0.15
C ALA A 4 4.61 -0.71 -0.68
N GLY A 5 5.94 -0.74 -0.79
CA GLY A 5 6.70 -1.95 -1.10
C GLY A 5 7.84 -2.15 -0.10
N GLY A 6 7.91 -3.36 0.47
CA GLY A 6 8.98 -3.72 1.39
C GLY A 6 9.07 -2.78 2.60
N ILE A 7 10.25 -2.28 2.91
CA ILE A 7 10.46 -1.40 4.07
C ILE A 7 9.94 0.02 3.85
N GLY A 8 9.47 0.36 2.66
CA GLY A 8 8.74 1.61 2.40
C GLY A 8 7.48 1.76 3.23
N ILE A 9 7.04 0.68 3.90
CA ILE A 9 5.92 0.69 4.83
C ILE A 9 6.17 1.56 6.08
N THR A 10 7.41 1.74 6.50
CA THR A 10 7.73 2.38 7.78
C THR A 10 7.13 3.77 7.96
N PRO A 11 7.31 4.73 7.02
CA PRO A 11 6.68 6.04 7.18
C PRO A 11 5.15 5.98 7.11
N LEU A 12 4.60 5.09 6.30
CA LEU A 12 3.15 4.98 6.14
C LEU A 12 2.50 4.33 7.35
N LEU A 13 3.17 3.36 7.99
CA LEU A 13 2.70 2.78 9.24
C LEU A 13 2.63 3.83 10.34
N SER A 14 3.62 4.71 10.43
CA SER A 14 3.63 5.81 11.41
C SER A 14 2.42 6.72 11.22
N ILE A 15 2.12 7.10 9.98
CA ILE A 15 0.95 7.93 9.67
C ILE A 15 -0.35 7.22 10.04
N ALA A 16 -0.47 5.93 9.70
CA ALA A 16 -1.67 5.15 10.00
C ALA A 16 -1.90 5.00 11.50
N ARG A 17 -0.84 4.76 12.27
CA ARG A 17 -0.92 4.67 13.73
C ARG A 17 -1.33 6.00 14.36
N GLN A 18 -0.77 7.11 13.88
CA GLN A 18 -1.11 8.43 14.39
C GLN A 18 -2.57 8.78 14.09
N ALA A 19 -3.05 8.49 12.88
CA ALA A 19 -4.44 8.71 12.52
C ALA A 19 -5.40 7.92 13.41
N HIS A 20 -5.06 6.67 13.75
CA HIS A 20 -5.85 5.85 14.66
C HIS A 20 -5.82 6.40 16.09
N HIS A 21 -4.65 6.77 16.58
CA HIS A 21 -4.48 7.36 17.93
C HIS A 21 -5.30 8.63 18.08
N ASP A 22 -5.29 9.49 17.06
CA ASP A 22 -6.01 10.77 17.08
C ASP A 22 -7.49 10.62 16.70
N ARG A 23 -7.94 9.39 16.41
CA ARG A 23 -9.32 9.09 16.02
C ARG A 23 -9.80 9.91 14.82
N LEU A 24 -8.92 10.09 13.82
CA LEU A 24 -9.27 10.86 12.63
C LEU A 24 -10.31 10.10 11.79
N PRO A 25 -11.29 10.83 11.20
CA PRO A 25 -12.36 10.20 10.42
C PRO A 25 -11.96 9.81 9.00
N HIS A 26 -10.72 10.03 8.62
CA HIS A 26 -10.24 9.76 7.26
C HIS A 26 -10.26 8.27 6.94
N GLN A 27 -10.72 7.94 5.73
CA GLN A 27 -10.62 6.59 5.19
C GLN A 27 -9.21 6.39 4.65
N LEU A 28 -8.46 5.46 5.25
CA LEU A 28 -7.09 5.15 4.86
C LEU A 28 -7.06 3.79 4.16
N TYR A 29 -6.56 3.75 2.94
CA TYR A 29 -6.33 2.52 2.18
C TYR A 29 -4.83 2.33 2.03
N LEU A 30 -4.34 1.17 2.42
CA LEU A 30 -2.93 0.79 2.25
C LEU A 30 -2.83 -0.42 1.32
N PHE A 31 -2.25 -0.21 0.16
CA PHE A 31 -1.87 -1.27 -0.78
C PHE A 31 -0.41 -1.60 -0.52
N TYR A 32 -0.15 -2.80 0.01
CA TYR A 32 1.17 -3.19 0.49
C TYR A 32 1.65 -4.42 -0.27
N SER A 33 2.72 -4.26 -1.05
CA SER A 33 3.27 -5.34 -1.88
C SER A 33 4.55 -5.89 -1.26
N ASN A 34 4.62 -7.20 -1.18
CA ASN A 34 5.80 -7.97 -0.78
C ASN A 34 5.89 -9.22 -1.64
N ARG A 35 6.98 -9.95 -1.49
CA ARG A 35 7.15 -11.22 -2.21
C ARG A 35 6.41 -12.34 -1.50
N ARG A 36 6.56 -12.44 -0.17
CA ARG A 36 6.00 -13.51 0.66
C ARG A 36 5.59 -12.96 2.04
N PRO A 37 4.58 -13.56 2.70
CA PRO A 37 4.13 -13.07 4.01
C PRO A 37 5.24 -13.10 5.06
N GLU A 38 6.09 -14.11 5.06
CA GLU A 38 7.17 -14.26 6.04
C GLU A 38 8.24 -13.18 5.93
N GLY A 39 8.33 -12.52 4.77
CA GLY A 39 9.26 -11.40 4.55
C GLY A 39 8.61 -10.02 4.59
N ALA A 40 7.33 -9.92 4.93
CA ALA A 40 6.61 -8.65 4.94
C ALA A 40 6.74 -7.93 6.29
N PRO A 41 7.51 -6.80 6.36
CA PRO A 41 7.65 -6.07 7.61
C PRO A 41 6.30 -5.58 8.14
N PHE A 42 6.09 -5.75 9.46
CA PHE A 42 4.92 -5.24 10.17
C PHE A 42 3.55 -5.76 9.69
N LEU A 43 3.51 -6.86 8.94
CA LEU A 43 2.26 -7.39 8.41
C LEU A 43 1.24 -7.66 9.54
N ASP A 44 1.65 -8.33 10.61
CA ASP A 44 0.78 -8.64 11.74
C ASP A 44 0.26 -7.37 12.43
N THR A 45 1.12 -6.36 12.56
CA THR A 45 0.75 -5.06 13.13
C THR A 45 -0.31 -4.37 12.27
N LEU A 46 -0.14 -4.39 10.95
CA LEU A 46 -1.09 -3.79 10.02
C LEU A 46 -2.43 -4.52 10.02
N GLN A 47 -2.40 -5.85 10.09
CA GLN A 47 -3.63 -6.65 10.18
C GLN A 47 -4.39 -6.36 11.48
N SER A 48 -3.66 -6.19 12.60
CA SER A 48 -4.28 -5.81 13.88
C SER A 48 -4.88 -4.42 13.82
N LEU A 49 -4.21 -3.47 13.17
CA LEU A 49 -4.72 -2.11 13.01
C LEU A 49 -6.02 -2.10 12.19
N GLU A 50 -6.11 -2.89 11.15
CA GLU A 50 -7.32 -3.02 10.35
C GLU A 50 -8.50 -3.53 11.17
N LYS A 51 -8.24 -4.50 12.07
CA LYS A 51 -9.28 -5.05 12.94
C LYS A 51 -9.81 -4.03 13.96
N THR A 52 -8.96 -3.12 14.42
CA THR A 52 -9.31 -2.16 15.47
C THR A 52 -9.78 -0.81 14.93
N ASN A 53 -9.42 -0.46 13.70
CA ASN A 53 -9.79 0.81 13.08
C ASN A 53 -10.69 0.58 11.85
N PRO A 54 -12.01 0.84 11.93
CA PRO A 54 -12.91 0.62 10.80
C PRO A 54 -12.63 1.53 9.61
N ASN A 55 -11.83 2.57 9.78
CA ASN A 55 -11.46 3.50 8.72
C ASN A 55 -10.13 3.13 8.05
N PHE A 56 -9.48 2.06 8.48
CA PHE A 56 -8.23 1.57 7.88
C PHE A 56 -8.48 0.28 7.11
N HIS A 57 -8.09 0.28 5.83
CA HIS A 57 -8.29 -0.85 4.92
C HIS A 57 -6.93 -1.29 4.37
N LEU A 58 -6.58 -2.55 4.64
CA LEU A 58 -5.31 -3.14 4.22
C LEU A 58 -5.54 -4.09 3.04
N ILE A 59 -4.87 -3.82 1.93
CA ILE A 59 -4.84 -4.71 0.76
C ILE A 59 -3.39 -5.14 0.56
N SER A 60 -3.07 -6.34 1.02
CA SER A 60 -1.72 -6.89 0.91
C SER A 60 -1.61 -7.82 -0.29
N SER A 61 -0.55 -7.66 -1.07
CA SER A 61 -0.25 -8.52 -2.21
C SER A 61 1.07 -9.23 -2.02
N MET A 62 1.08 -10.54 -2.31
CA MET A 62 2.27 -11.40 -2.22
C MET A 62 2.58 -11.96 -3.60
N THR A 63 3.66 -11.46 -4.21
CA THR A 63 3.93 -11.70 -5.64
C THR A 63 4.72 -12.96 -5.95
N GLU A 64 5.27 -13.64 -4.92
CA GLU A 64 6.07 -14.87 -5.09
C GLU A 64 5.60 -15.99 -4.18
N MET A 65 4.30 -16.26 -4.15
CA MET A 65 3.71 -17.28 -3.26
C MET A 65 4.13 -18.70 -3.62
N THR A 66 4.54 -18.97 -4.83
CA THR A 66 5.07 -20.29 -5.21
C THR A 66 6.31 -20.69 -4.42
N LYS A 67 7.03 -19.70 -3.86
CA LYS A 67 8.22 -19.91 -3.04
C LYS A 67 7.94 -19.86 -1.55
N SER A 68 6.68 -19.64 -1.16
CA SER A 68 6.30 -19.52 0.25
C SER A 68 5.84 -20.85 0.82
N LYS A 69 6.10 -21.04 2.13
CA LYS A 69 5.59 -22.17 2.91
C LYS A 69 4.28 -21.83 3.64
N ARG A 70 3.85 -20.57 3.59
CA ARG A 70 2.60 -20.11 4.22
C ARG A 70 1.49 -20.01 3.18
N GLU A 71 0.26 -20.23 3.62
CA GLU A 71 -0.92 -19.97 2.80
C GLU A 71 -1.19 -18.47 2.76
N TRP A 72 -1.70 -18.01 1.62
CA TRP A 72 -2.09 -16.62 1.42
C TRP A 72 -3.40 -16.54 0.65
N LYS A 73 -4.39 -15.85 1.21
CA LYS A 73 -5.72 -15.72 0.60
C LYS A 73 -5.98 -14.35 -0.01
N GLY A 74 -5.03 -13.43 0.09
CA GLY A 74 -5.15 -12.07 -0.46
C GLY A 74 -4.68 -11.97 -1.91
N GLU A 75 -4.35 -10.76 -2.32
CA GLU A 75 -3.84 -10.49 -3.66
C GLU A 75 -2.49 -11.16 -3.91
N VAL A 76 -2.24 -11.56 -5.15
CA VAL A 76 -0.98 -12.22 -5.53
C VAL A 76 -0.28 -11.56 -6.72
N VAL A 77 -0.81 -10.44 -7.18
CA VAL A 77 -0.26 -9.67 -8.31
C VAL A 77 0.41 -8.39 -7.82
N PRO A 78 1.34 -7.81 -8.59
CA PRO A 78 1.90 -6.50 -8.24
C PRO A 78 0.80 -5.43 -8.17
N ILE A 79 1.02 -4.40 -7.35
CA ILE A 79 0.10 -3.26 -7.31
C ILE A 79 0.06 -2.61 -8.69
N GLY A 80 -1.14 -2.42 -9.21
CA GLY A 80 -1.36 -1.79 -10.50
C GLY A 80 -2.76 -1.24 -10.60
N ARG A 81 -3.07 -0.62 -11.76
CA ARG A 81 -4.36 0.01 -12.00
C ARG A 81 -5.54 -0.96 -11.80
N GLU A 82 -5.39 -2.19 -12.26
CA GLU A 82 -6.43 -3.20 -12.14
C GLU A 82 -6.73 -3.55 -10.68
N MET A 83 -5.70 -3.76 -9.87
CA MET A 83 -5.89 -4.02 -8.44
C MET A 83 -6.57 -2.84 -7.75
N LEU A 84 -6.10 -1.61 -7.99
CA LEU A 84 -6.73 -0.43 -7.40
C LEU A 84 -8.20 -0.32 -7.81
N SER A 85 -8.52 -0.61 -9.06
CA SER A 85 -9.89 -0.54 -9.57
C SER A 85 -10.82 -1.59 -8.95
N ARG A 86 -10.28 -2.72 -8.46
CA ARG A 86 -11.08 -3.72 -7.75
C ARG A 86 -11.50 -3.25 -6.36
N HIS A 87 -10.71 -2.38 -5.74
CA HIS A 87 -10.93 -1.93 -4.36
C HIS A 87 -11.46 -0.49 -4.27
N LEU A 88 -11.32 0.31 -5.32
CA LEU A 88 -11.72 1.72 -5.34
C LEU A 88 -12.71 1.96 -6.46
N THR A 89 -13.74 2.75 -6.18
CA THR A 89 -14.74 3.13 -7.20
C THR A 89 -14.17 4.11 -8.24
N THR A 90 -13.22 4.96 -7.81
CA THR A 90 -12.50 5.88 -8.69
C THR A 90 -11.08 6.04 -8.22
N LEU A 91 -10.15 6.25 -9.14
CA LEU A 91 -8.75 6.52 -8.82
C LEU A 91 -8.48 8.01 -8.63
N GLN A 92 -9.31 8.88 -9.18
CA GLN A 92 -9.18 10.32 -9.03
C GLN A 92 -9.80 10.79 -7.72
N GLY A 93 -9.27 11.87 -7.15
CA GLY A 93 -9.77 12.50 -5.94
C GLY A 93 -8.90 12.29 -4.70
N PRO A 94 -8.51 11.05 -4.33
CA PRO A 94 -7.63 10.85 -3.18
C PRO A 94 -6.23 11.39 -3.39
N ILE A 95 -5.54 11.71 -2.28
CA ILE A 95 -4.12 11.95 -2.29
C ILE A 95 -3.41 10.61 -2.12
N TYR A 96 -2.40 10.36 -2.94
CA TYR A 96 -1.63 9.12 -2.93
C TYR A 96 -0.25 9.36 -2.31
N TYR A 97 0.15 8.46 -1.43
CA TYR A 97 1.51 8.39 -0.89
C TYR A 97 2.12 7.06 -1.32
N SER A 98 3.19 7.13 -2.09
CA SER A 98 3.90 5.94 -2.57
C SER A 98 5.29 5.89 -1.97
N ALA A 99 5.65 4.78 -1.33
CA ALA A 99 6.94 4.61 -0.69
C ALA A 99 7.48 3.19 -0.96
N GLY A 100 8.73 3.10 -1.38
CA GLY A 100 9.35 1.83 -1.69
C GLY A 100 10.59 1.98 -2.57
N PRO A 101 11.01 0.91 -3.24
CA PRO A 101 12.14 0.96 -4.17
C PRO A 101 11.89 1.98 -5.30
N PRO A 102 12.95 2.65 -5.79
CA PRO A 102 12.80 3.71 -6.80
C PRO A 102 12.01 3.29 -8.05
N ALA A 103 12.25 2.08 -8.57
CA ALA A 103 11.54 1.60 -9.75
C ALA A 103 10.05 1.41 -9.49
N MET A 104 9.68 0.93 -8.31
CA MET A 104 8.28 0.78 -7.92
C MET A 104 7.60 2.15 -7.81
N VAL A 105 8.22 3.08 -7.12
CA VAL A 105 7.67 4.44 -6.92
C VAL A 105 7.47 5.14 -8.27
N ALA A 106 8.46 5.07 -9.17
CA ALA A 106 8.34 5.63 -10.51
C ALA A 106 7.21 4.99 -11.31
N GLY A 107 7.10 3.67 -11.27
CA GLY A 107 6.03 2.92 -11.96
C GLY A 107 4.64 3.25 -11.42
N MET A 108 4.51 3.41 -10.11
CA MET A 108 3.23 3.79 -9.48
C MET A 108 2.82 5.19 -9.91
N LYS A 109 3.74 6.15 -9.92
CA LYS A 109 3.44 7.52 -10.37
C LYS A 109 3.00 7.53 -11.82
N GLU A 110 3.72 6.84 -12.69
CA GLU A 110 3.38 6.75 -14.11
C GLU A 110 1.99 6.12 -14.31
N MET A 111 1.68 5.05 -13.60
CA MET A 111 0.39 4.39 -13.64
C MET A 111 -0.75 5.32 -13.19
N LEU A 112 -0.57 6.03 -12.10
CA LEU A 112 -1.58 6.95 -11.56
C LEU A 112 -1.83 8.12 -12.50
N VAL A 113 -0.77 8.73 -13.04
CA VAL A 113 -0.89 9.83 -14.02
C VAL A 113 -1.61 9.34 -15.27
N GLY A 114 -1.26 8.14 -15.76
CA GLY A 114 -1.94 7.52 -16.91
C GLY A 114 -3.41 7.20 -16.66
N ALA A 115 -3.79 7.02 -15.40
CA ALA A 115 -5.18 6.78 -14.99
C ALA A 115 -5.96 8.08 -14.73
N GLY A 116 -5.32 9.26 -14.92
CA GLY A 116 -5.99 10.55 -14.77
C GLY A 116 -5.82 11.21 -13.41
N VAL A 117 -4.95 10.68 -12.55
CA VAL A 117 -4.65 11.30 -11.26
C VAL A 117 -3.72 12.49 -11.47
N ASP A 118 -4.05 13.64 -10.87
CA ASP A 118 -3.22 14.84 -10.94
C ASP A 118 -1.88 14.59 -10.21
N GLU A 119 -0.77 15.03 -10.82
CA GLU A 119 0.55 14.90 -10.20
C GLU A 119 0.64 15.58 -8.83
N ASP A 120 -0.10 16.66 -8.63
CA ASP A 120 -0.13 17.37 -7.34
C ASP A 120 -0.75 16.53 -6.22
N ASP A 121 -1.51 15.50 -6.56
CA ASP A 121 -2.12 14.58 -5.61
C ASP A 121 -1.26 13.33 -5.36
N ILE A 122 -0.05 13.27 -5.89
CA ILE A 122 0.85 12.13 -5.74
C ILE A 122 2.11 12.57 -4.98
N ARG A 123 2.33 11.95 -3.82
CA ARG A 123 3.52 12.13 -2.98
C ARG A 123 4.35 10.87 -3.05
N THR A 124 5.65 11.03 -3.23
CA THR A 124 6.54 9.88 -3.39
C THR A 124 7.75 9.97 -2.46
N GLU A 125 8.18 8.80 -1.96
CA GLU A 125 9.41 8.67 -1.19
C GLU A 125 10.08 7.36 -1.61
N ASP A 126 11.26 7.45 -2.21
CA ASP A 126 11.96 6.27 -2.64
C ASP A 126 13.15 5.95 -1.72
N PHE A 127 13.43 4.65 -1.59
CA PHE A 127 14.49 4.12 -0.75
C PHE A 127 15.41 3.28 -1.61
N ALA A 128 16.63 3.78 -1.84
CA ALA A 128 17.63 3.06 -2.62
C ALA A 128 18.22 1.92 -1.80
N GLY A 129 18.67 0.85 -2.48
CA GLY A 129 19.43 -0.22 -1.85
C GLY A 129 18.64 -1.47 -1.47
N TYR A 130 17.36 -1.57 -1.85
CA TYR A 130 16.60 -2.81 -1.70
C TYR A 130 15.55 -3.09 -2.74
#